data_e0ed4a41d5435619c1c204589adacd58
#
_entry.id   e0ed4a41d5435619c1c204589adacd58
#
_cell.length_a   1.000
_cell.length_b   1.000
_cell.length_c   1.000
_cell.angle_alpha   90.00
_cell.angle_beta   90.00
_cell.angle_gamma   90.00
#
_symmetry.space_group_name_H-M   'P 1'
#
loop_
_entity.id
_entity.type
_entity.pdbx_description
1 polymer ?
#
loop_
_entity_poly.entity_id
_entity_poly.type
_entity_poly.pdbx_seq_one_letter_code
_entity_poly.pdbx_strand_id
1 'polypeptide(L)'
;MSGMEDHLASSPADAPPAWLLLGRVMHERLRPARHRFVYPVFYLRCNLDRLPALRHWWFGIDRWAPLSLATRDYGPRDGSDLAAWMRRLLVEANLPADGEIWLQTFPRVFGYAFNPVSFWHCHDRAGQLRAVLAEVNNTFGASHRYLLCAPDRCAIGPDTVLTCHKALHVSPFCVVEGSYAFRLRDTGGTSFAGIDYYDATGLVIRTAIGGRCLPFSRANVLGALARQPWLTVSVMARIHWQALRLWLKNVPFRGKDPGPGAGPPGPTSFPNPSANLSQSEENKP
;
A
#
# COMPACT_ATOMS: atom_id res chain seq x y z
N MET A 1 -12.66 21.67 29.03
CA MET A 1 -12.31 20.58 28.11
C MET A 1 -12.66 21.05 26.69
N SER A 2 -11.81 21.88 26.16
CA SER A 2 -11.96 22.46 24.81
C SER A 2 -10.54 22.70 24.34
N GLY A 3 -10.05 21.97 23.36
CA GLY A 3 -8.68 22.14 22.87
C GLY A 3 -8.09 21.03 22.03
N MET A 4 -8.88 20.15 21.37
CA MET A 4 -8.32 19.06 20.58
C MET A 4 -9.04 18.78 19.25
N GLU A 5 -9.90 19.68 18.80
CA GLU A 5 -10.65 19.50 17.53
C GLU A 5 -10.17 20.36 16.36
N ASP A 6 -9.14 21.20 16.55
CA ASP A 6 -8.77 22.24 15.57
C ASP A 6 -7.54 21.93 14.68
N HIS A 7 -7.09 20.68 14.60
CA HIS A 7 -5.84 20.33 13.87
C HIS A 7 -6.03 19.77 12.46
N LEU A 8 -7.23 19.78 11.89
CA LEU A 8 -7.50 19.27 10.54
C LEU A 8 -7.95 20.31 9.51
N ALA A 9 -7.99 21.58 9.89
CA ALA A 9 -8.29 22.69 8.97
C ALA A 9 -7.06 23.56 8.68
N SER A 10 -5.84 23.03 8.81
CA SER A 10 -4.66 23.72 8.30
C SER A 10 -4.68 23.70 6.78
N SER A 11 -4.41 24.86 6.18
CA SER A 11 -4.23 25.01 4.73
C SER A 11 -3.30 23.91 4.19
N PRO A 12 -3.54 23.37 2.99
CA PRO A 12 -2.64 22.36 2.37
C PRO A 12 -1.16 22.76 2.39
N ALA A 13 -0.87 24.08 2.43
CA ALA A 13 0.49 24.60 2.55
C ALA A 13 1.16 24.35 3.91
N ASP A 14 0.38 24.23 4.99
CA ASP A 14 0.88 24.06 6.36
C ASP A 14 1.01 22.59 6.79
N ALA A 15 0.45 21.67 6.02
CA ALA A 15 0.58 20.24 6.31
C ALA A 15 2.05 19.79 6.20
N PRO A 16 2.55 18.93 7.11
CA PRO A 16 3.91 18.43 7.03
C PRO A 16 4.14 17.64 5.73
N PRO A 17 5.36 17.69 5.14
CA PRO A 17 5.67 17.00 3.88
C PRO A 17 5.65 15.48 4.00
N ALA A 18 5.71 14.94 5.21
CA ALA A 18 5.59 13.51 5.48
C ALA A 18 5.13 13.22 6.90
N TRP A 19 4.64 11.99 7.07
CA TRP A 19 4.30 11.37 8.35
C TRP A 19 5.09 10.08 8.53
N LEU A 20 5.55 9.83 9.75
CA LEU A 20 6.02 8.54 10.19
C LEU A 20 4.82 7.78 10.79
N LEU A 21 4.60 6.56 10.36
CA LEU A 21 3.54 5.71 10.89
C LEU A 21 4.16 4.57 11.70
N LEU A 22 3.81 4.50 12.98
CA LEU A 22 4.18 3.37 13.85
C LEU A 22 2.98 2.46 14.00
N GLY A 23 3.11 1.22 13.55
CA GLY A 23 1.95 0.36 13.48
C GLY A 23 2.25 -1.13 13.52
N ARG A 24 1.29 -1.88 13.02
CA ARG A 24 1.36 -3.34 12.90
C ARG A 24 0.83 -3.80 11.56
N VAL A 25 1.43 -4.86 11.05
CA VAL A 25 0.87 -5.65 9.94
C VAL A 25 0.25 -6.90 10.53
N MET A 26 -0.95 -7.22 10.09
CA MET A 26 -1.66 -8.46 10.38
C MET A 26 -1.87 -9.24 9.08
N HIS A 27 -1.55 -10.52 9.10
CA HIS A 27 -1.92 -11.48 8.07
C HIS A 27 -2.74 -12.59 8.70
N GLU A 28 -3.89 -12.89 8.15
CA GLU A 28 -4.73 -14.00 8.56
C GLU A 28 -5.16 -14.79 7.32
N ARG A 29 -4.64 -16.00 7.22
CA ARG A 29 -5.15 -16.99 6.28
C ARG A 29 -6.28 -17.74 6.96
N LEU A 30 -7.43 -17.85 6.30
CA LEU A 30 -8.60 -18.57 6.79
C LEU A 30 -8.68 -19.97 6.20
N ARG A 31 -8.25 -20.13 4.94
CA ARG A 31 -8.32 -21.41 4.21
C ARG A 31 -7.05 -21.68 3.39
N PRO A 32 -6.67 -22.94 3.12
CA PRO A 32 -7.25 -24.20 3.63
C PRO A 32 -6.94 -24.46 5.10
N ALA A 33 -5.87 -23.87 5.65
CA ALA A 33 -5.48 -23.95 7.05
C ALA A 33 -5.46 -22.56 7.68
N ARG A 34 -6.12 -22.40 8.83
CA ARG A 34 -6.12 -21.12 9.54
C ARG A 34 -4.74 -20.81 10.11
N HIS A 35 -4.24 -19.62 9.78
CA HIS A 35 -2.97 -19.13 10.27
C HIS A 35 -2.99 -17.61 10.38
N ARG A 36 -2.72 -17.09 11.58
CA ARG A 36 -2.70 -15.65 11.85
C ARG A 36 -1.39 -15.26 12.50
N PHE A 37 -0.83 -14.14 12.06
CA PHE A 37 0.32 -13.51 12.70
C PHE A 37 0.24 -11.99 12.60
N VAL A 38 0.83 -11.33 13.59
CA VAL A 38 0.89 -9.86 13.69
C VAL A 38 2.31 -9.49 14.08
N TYR A 39 2.83 -8.43 13.45
CA TYR A 39 4.17 -7.92 13.79
C TYR A 39 4.21 -6.39 13.70
N PRO A 40 5.05 -5.76 14.55
CA PRO A 40 5.23 -4.32 14.52
C PRO A 40 6.01 -3.91 13.27
N VAL A 41 5.66 -2.73 12.76
CA VAL A 41 6.32 -2.08 11.62
C VAL A 41 6.37 -0.57 11.84
N PHE A 42 7.29 0.10 11.14
CA PHE A 42 7.14 1.50 10.83
C PHE A 42 7.18 1.71 9.32
N TYR A 43 6.48 2.70 8.84
CA TYR A 43 6.38 3.05 7.43
C TYR A 43 6.15 4.55 7.30
N LEU A 44 6.21 5.07 6.08
CA LEU A 44 6.12 6.49 5.80
C LEU A 44 4.90 6.77 4.94
N ARG A 45 4.34 7.98 5.09
CA ARG A 45 3.47 8.59 4.11
C ARG A 45 4.05 9.95 3.75
N CYS A 46 4.45 10.15 2.51
CA CYS A 46 5.09 11.37 2.03
C CYS A 46 4.35 11.97 0.84
N ASN A 47 4.27 13.29 0.81
CA ASN A 47 3.74 14.06 -0.29
C ASN A 47 4.77 14.08 -1.43
N LEU A 48 4.39 13.60 -2.62
CA LEU A 48 5.32 13.43 -3.73
C LEU A 48 5.78 14.76 -4.33
N ASP A 49 4.98 15.80 -4.27
CA ASP A 49 5.37 17.14 -4.73
C ASP A 49 6.38 17.81 -3.79
N ARG A 50 6.50 17.29 -2.56
CA ARG A 50 7.32 17.87 -1.48
C ARG A 50 8.51 16.97 -1.08
N LEU A 51 8.85 15.95 -1.88
CA LEU A 51 9.98 15.03 -1.62
C LEU A 51 11.31 15.76 -1.37
N PRO A 52 11.67 16.85 -2.08
CA PRO A 52 12.91 17.57 -1.81
C PRO A 52 13.03 18.08 -0.38
N ALA A 53 11.92 18.46 0.27
CA ALA A 53 11.90 18.92 1.66
C ALA A 53 12.23 17.83 2.68
N LEU A 54 12.22 16.56 2.28
CA LEU A 54 12.56 15.42 3.14
C LEU A 54 14.05 15.08 3.14
N ARG A 55 14.90 15.78 2.37
CA ARG A 55 16.34 15.51 2.29
C ARG A 55 17.07 15.96 3.54
N HIS A 56 17.46 14.98 4.37
CA HIS A 56 18.24 15.19 5.58
C HIS A 56 19.38 14.18 5.64
N TRP A 57 20.39 14.39 6.49
CA TRP A 57 21.47 13.43 6.65
C TRP A 57 20.97 12.06 7.18
N TRP A 58 19.86 12.03 7.91
CA TRP A 58 19.23 10.84 8.46
C TRP A 58 18.12 10.25 7.54
N PHE A 59 17.70 10.99 6.49
CA PHE A 59 16.75 10.52 5.50
C PHE A 59 17.13 10.98 4.09
N GLY A 60 17.38 10.01 3.21
CA GLY A 60 17.81 10.25 1.83
C GLY A 60 16.64 10.16 0.84
N ILE A 61 16.61 11.06 -0.14
CA ILE A 61 15.83 10.89 -1.37
C ILE A 61 16.83 10.69 -2.50
N ASP A 62 16.78 9.51 -3.15
CA ASP A 62 17.69 9.07 -4.21
C ASP A 62 19.18 9.13 -3.84
N ARG A 63 19.45 9.05 -2.56
CA ARG A 63 20.81 8.99 -2.00
C ARG A 63 20.84 8.08 -0.79
N TRP A 64 22.05 7.61 -0.46
CA TRP A 64 22.23 6.83 0.75
C TRP A 64 22.03 7.68 2.01
N ALA A 65 21.31 7.10 2.96
CA ALA A 65 21.15 7.56 4.34
C ALA A 65 20.73 6.36 5.20
N PRO A 66 20.74 6.44 6.55
CA PRO A 66 20.22 5.36 7.42
C PRO A 66 18.80 4.91 7.04
N LEU A 67 17.94 5.85 6.71
CA LEU A 67 16.65 5.60 6.04
C LEU A 67 16.61 6.37 4.73
N SER A 68 16.02 5.79 3.69
CA SER A 68 15.92 6.47 2.40
C SER A 68 14.71 5.99 1.59
N LEU A 69 14.32 6.83 0.63
CA LEU A 69 13.37 6.51 -0.42
C LEU A 69 14.10 6.68 -1.76
N ALA A 70 14.06 5.68 -2.61
CA ALA A 70 14.60 5.75 -3.95
C ALA A 70 13.45 5.75 -4.95
N THR A 71 13.32 6.82 -5.75
CA THR A 71 12.21 7.00 -6.70
C THR A 71 12.11 5.85 -7.69
N ARG A 72 13.26 5.27 -8.07
CA ARG A 72 13.35 4.07 -8.94
C ARG A 72 12.74 2.79 -8.36
N ASP A 73 12.33 2.78 -7.09
CA ASP A 73 11.67 1.61 -6.49
C ASP A 73 10.16 1.60 -6.76
N TYR A 74 9.59 2.69 -7.31
CA TYR A 74 8.17 2.94 -7.40
C TYR A 74 7.73 3.31 -8.82
N GLY A 75 6.45 3.05 -9.10
CA GLY A 75 5.80 3.46 -10.34
C GLY A 75 6.51 2.95 -11.59
N PRO A 76 7.00 3.82 -12.49
CA PRO A 76 7.67 3.42 -13.73
C PRO A 76 9.04 2.77 -13.49
N ARG A 77 9.66 2.99 -12.30
CA ARG A 77 10.96 2.44 -11.86
C ARG A 77 12.16 2.90 -12.68
N ASP A 78 12.04 3.99 -13.38
CA ASP A 78 13.09 4.62 -14.20
C ASP A 78 13.74 5.84 -13.51
N GLY A 79 13.28 6.19 -12.30
CA GLY A 79 13.76 7.36 -11.56
C GLY A 79 13.11 8.68 -11.99
N SER A 80 12.10 8.64 -12.86
CA SER A 80 11.34 9.83 -13.28
C SER A 80 10.53 10.41 -12.12
N ASP A 81 9.98 11.62 -12.35
CA ASP A 81 9.11 12.29 -11.40
C ASP A 81 7.84 11.46 -11.14
N LEU A 82 7.73 10.97 -9.91
CA LEU A 82 6.64 10.10 -9.47
C LEU A 82 5.29 10.82 -9.46
N ALA A 83 5.25 12.10 -9.06
CA ALA A 83 4.01 12.88 -9.02
C ALA A 83 3.50 13.13 -10.43
N ALA A 84 4.38 13.56 -11.34
CA ALA A 84 4.03 13.77 -12.75
C ALA A 84 3.58 12.48 -13.43
N TRP A 85 4.26 11.36 -13.16
CA TRP A 85 3.85 10.05 -13.67
C TRP A 85 2.46 9.66 -13.18
N MET A 86 2.18 9.79 -11.89
CA MET A 86 0.88 9.42 -11.32
C MET A 86 -0.24 10.31 -11.86
N ARG A 87 0.01 11.63 -12.05
CA ARG A 87 -0.97 12.54 -12.65
C ARG A 87 -1.34 12.15 -14.09
N ARG A 88 -0.36 11.74 -14.91
CA ARG A 88 -0.65 11.23 -16.26
C ARG A 88 -1.55 9.99 -16.19
N LEU A 89 -1.26 9.05 -15.28
CA LEU A 89 -2.06 7.86 -15.10
C LEU A 89 -3.51 8.18 -14.68
N LEU A 90 -3.70 9.16 -13.80
CA LEU A 90 -5.04 9.63 -13.39
C LEU A 90 -5.80 10.24 -14.57
N VAL A 91 -5.14 11.08 -15.37
CA VAL A 91 -5.73 11.67 -16.59
C VAL A 91 -6.15 10.58 -17.58
N GLU A 92 -5.29 9.60 -17.84
CA GLU A 92 -5.59 8.46 -18.70
C GLU A 92 -6.82 7.64 -18.20
N ALA A 93 -6.98 7.57 -16.87
CA ALA A 93 -8.12 6.92 -16.23
C ALA A 93 -9.38 7.82 -16.12
N ASN A 94 -9.34 9.05 -16.61
CA ASN A 94 -10.38 10.09 -16.43
C ASN A 94 -10.72 10.35 -14.96
N LEU A 95 -9.69 10.43 -14.10
CA LEU A 95 -9.79 10.72 -12.67
C LEU A 95 -9.19 12.10 -12.36
N PRO A 96 -9.63 12.81 -11.31
CA PRO A 96 -9.01 14.07 -10.89
C PRO A 96 -7.51 13.91 -10.64
N ALA A 97 -6.72 14.85 -11.21
CA ALA A 97 -5.26 14.85 -11.14
C ALA A 97 -4.68 16.18 -10.62
N ASP A 98 -5.54 17.00 -9.99
CA ASP A 98 -5.26 18.40 -9.63
C ASP A 98 -4.99 18.60 -8.14
N GLY A 99 -5.00 17.54 -7.36
CA GLY A 99 -4.71 17.57 -5.92
C GLY A 99 -3.38 16.94 -5.53
N GLU A 100 -3.22 16.74 -4.24
CA GLU A 100 -2.00 16.14 -3.67
C GLU A 100 -1.94 14.63 -3.91
N ILE A 101 -0.72 14.13 -4.13
CA ILE A 101 -0.43 12.70 -4.23
C ILE A 101 0.48 12.31 -3.08
N TRP A 102 0.01 11.39 -2.25
CA TRP A 102 0.73 10.88 -1.10
C TRP A 102 1.12 9.42 -1.31
N LEU A 103 2.41 9.12 -1.17
CA LEU A 103 2.95 7.76 -1.21
C LEU A 103 3.11 7.21 0.21
N GLN A 104 2.37 6.13 0.52
CA GLN A 104 2.53 5.36 1.74
C GLN A 104 3.34 4.10 1.45
N THR A 105 4.50 3.96 2.10
CA THR A 105 5.46 2.92 1.74
C THR A 105 6.44 2.61 2.87
N PHE A 106 7.15 1.48 2.74
CA PHE A 106 8.28 1.15 3.60
C PHE A 106 9.56 1.81 3.08
N PRO A 107 10.31 2.55 3.92
CA PRO A 107 11.58 3.12 3.50
C PRO A 107 12.65 2.03 3.35
N ARG A 108 13.69 2.32 2.58
CA ARG A 108 14.94 1.56 2.64
C ARG A 108 15.58 1.75 4.01
N VAL A 109 16.02 0.68 4.61
CA VAL A 109 16.80 0.66 5.87
C VAL A 109 18.23 0.28 5.53
N PHE A 110 19.19 1.15 5.78
CA PHE A 110 20.60 0.97 5.40
C PHE A 110 20.81 0.54 3.94
N GLY A 111 20.00 1.12 3.04
CA GLY A 111 20.04 0.82 1.61
C GLY A 111 19.26 -0.42 1.17
N TYR A 112 18.83 -1.28 2.09
CA TYR A 112 18.04 -2.46 1.77
C TYR A 112 16.54 -2.13 1.70
N ALA A 113 15.90 -2.48 0.58
CA ALA A 113 14.47 -2.27 0.36
C ALA A 113 13.67 -3.56 0.51
N PHE A 114 12.61 -3.51 1.31
CA PHE A 114 11.56 -4.51 1.29
C PHE A 114 10.21 -3.81 1.34
N ASN A 115 9.56 -3.76 0.20
CA ASN A 115 8.31 -3.03 0.02
C ASN A 115 7.28 -3.92 -0.67
N PRO A 116 6.54 -4.76 0.09
CA PRO A 116 5.57 -5.70 -0.49
C PRO A 116 4.35 -5.00 -1.08
N VAL A 117 3.99 -3.84 -0.54
CA VAL A 117 2.89 -3.00 -1.04
C VAL A 117 3.15 -1.54 -0.74
N SER A 118 2.87 -0.69 -1.72
CA SER A 118 2.78 0.76 -1.55
C SER A 118 1.40 1.24 -1.95
N PHE A 119 0.89 2.25 -1.24
CA PHE A 119 -0.37 2.90 -1.56
C PHE A 119 -0.11 4.33 -1.97
N TRP A 120 -0.64 4.73 -3.12
CA TRP A 120 -0.60 6.09 -3.64
C TRP A 120 -1.99 6.68 -3.44
N HIS A 121 -2.14 7.57 -2.49
CA HIS A 121 -3.39 8.25 -2.19
C HIS A 121 -3.49 9.51 -3.06
N CYS A 122 -4.43 9.52 -3.99
CA CYS A 122 -4.60 10.60 -4.95
C CYS A 122 -5.83 11.43 -4.57
N HIS A 123 -5.59 12.67 -4.17
CA HIS A 123 -6.64 13.59 -3.78
C HIS A 123 -6.99 14.53 -4.92
N ASP A 124 -8.19 15.10 -4.87
CA ASP A 124 -8.57 16.23 -5.72
C ASP A 124 -8.16 17.56 -5.06
N ARG A 125 -8.43 18.66 -5.76
CA ARG A 125 -8.15 20.02 -5.27
C ARG A 125 -8.87 20.35 -3.95
N ALA A 126 -10.01 19.73 -3.69
CA ALA A 126 -10.76 19.88 -2.43
C ALA A 126 -10.19 19.01 -1.29
N GLY A 127 -9.11 18.26 -1.52
CA GLY A 127 -8.50 17.36 -0.55
C GLY A 127 -9.24 16.05 -0.34
N GLN A 128 -10.21 15.74 -1.19
CA GLN A 128 -10.95 14.47 -1.10
C GLN A 128 -10.18 13.35 -1.79
N LEU A 129 -10.07 12.18 -1.16
CA LEU A 129 -9.45 10.99 -1.76
C LEU A 129 -10.31 10.48 -2.92
N ARG A 130 -9.77 10.48 -4.14
CA ARG A 130 -10.49 10.13 -5.38
C ARG A 130 -10.02 8.81 -5.98
N ALA A 131 -8.75 8.49 -5.79
CA ALA A 131 -8.18 7.24 -6.26
C ALA A 131 -7.08 6.74 -5.34
N VAL A 132 -6.85 5.43 -5.36
CA VAL A 132 -5.73 4.79 -4.71
C VAL A 132 -5.06 3.85 -5.69
N LEU A 133 -3.75 4.05 -5.93
CA LEU A 133 -2.96 3.05 -6.64
C LEU A 133 -2.32 2.11 -5.60
N ALA A 134 -2.67 0.84 -5.63
CA ALA A 134 -1.99 -0.20 -4.84
C ALA A 134 -0.91 -0.85 -5.72
N GLU A 135 0.34 -0.54 -5.44
CA GLU A 135 1.50 -1.16 -6.09
C GLU A 135 1.97 -2.34 -5.25
N VAL A 136 1.75 -3.54 -5.75
CA VAL A 136 2.04 -4.81 -5.05
C VAL A 136 3.28 -5.45 -5.65
N ASN A 137 4.24 -5.80 -4.82
CA ASN A 137 5.47 -6.45 -5.20
C ASN A 137 5.53 -7.85 -4.61
N ASN A 138 5.95 -8.84 -5.40
CA ASN A 138 6.23 -10.15 -4.86
C ASN A 138 7.73 -10.31 -4.52
N THR A 139 8.06 -11.37 -3.79
CA THR A 139 9.45 -11.68 -3.42
C THR A 139 10.30 -12.17 -4.61
N PHE A 140 9.69 -12.37 -5.79
CA PHE A 140 10.36 -12.85 -7.00
C PHE A 140 10.70 -11.72 -7.99
N GLY A 141 10.46 -10.45 -7.60
CA GLY A 141 10.77 -9.27 -8.40
C GLY A 141 9.65 -8.83 -9.36
N ALA A 142 8.53 -9.55 -9.44
CA ALA A 142 7.38 -9.10 -10.21
C ALA A 142 6.55 -8.09 -9.41
N SER A 143 5.95 -7.14 -10.12
CA SER A 143 5.06 -6.13 -9.53
C SER A 143 3.80 -5.98 -10.37
N HIS A 144 2.73 -5.54 -9.72
CA HIS A 144 1.49 -5.16 -10.38
C HIS A 144 0.87 -3.93 -9.70
N ARG A 145 0.19 -3.12 -10.48
CA ARG A 145 -0.41 -1.87 -10.04
C ARG A 145 -1.91 -1.94 -10.26
N TYR A 146 -2.65 -1.78 -9.17
CA TYR A 146 -4.11 -1.74 -9.17
C TYR A 146 -4.54 -0.29 -8.94
N LEU A 147 -5.06 0.37 -9.98
CA LEU A 147 -5.68 1.68 -9.82
C LEU A 147 -7.12 1.47 -9.39
N LEU A 148 -7.45 1.98 -8.21
CA LEU A 148 -8.72 1.79 -7.53
C LEU A 148 -9.44 3.12 -7.40
N CYS A 149 -10.71 3.16 -7.71
CA CYS A 149 -11.61 4.28 -7.43
C CYS A 149 -12.98 3.76 -7.00
N ALA A 150 -13.80 4.62 -6.41
CA ALA A 150 -15.18 4.28 -6.11
C ALA A 150 -15.95 4.01 -7.42
N PRO A 151 -16.95 3.10 -7.43
CA PRO A 151 -17.70 2.74 -8.63
C PRO A 151 -18.34 3.92 -9.34
N ASP A 152 -18.86 4.87 -8.58
CA ASP A 152 -19.48 6.12 -9.02
C ASP A 152 -18.47 7.27 -9.24
N ARG A 153 -17.18 6.99 -9.09
CA ARG A 153 -16.09 7.97 -9.10
C ARG A 153 -16.23 9.09 -8.07
N CYS A 154 -17.04 8.88 -7.05
CA CYS A 154 -17.14 9.79 -5.91
C CYS A 154 -15.90 9.74 -5.01
N ALA A 155 -15.88 10.56 -3.97
CA ALA A 155 -14.83 10.52 -2.96
C ALA A 155 -14.81 9.16 -2.23
N ILE A 156 -13.63 8.64 -1.99
CA ILE A 156 -13.41 7.41 -1.23
C ILE A 156 -13.50 7.76 0.24
N GLY A 157 -14.57 7.32 0.89
CA GLY A 157 -14.79 7.49 2.33
C GLY A 157 -14.31 6.28 3.14
N PRO A 158 -14.41 6.35 4.48
CA PRO A 158 -13.92 5.30 5.38
C PRO A 158 -14.67 3.97 5.24
N ASP A 159 -15.89 3.98 4.73
CA ASP A 159 -16.71 2.78 4.52
C ASP A 159 -16.70 2.29 3.07
N THR A 160 -16.02 3.02 2.17
CA THR A 160 -15.91 2.62 0.77
C THR A 160 -15.06 1.34 0.64
N VAL A 161 -15.61 0.34 -0.05
CA VAL A 161 -14.90 -0.89 -0.41
C VAL A 161 -14.52 -0.81 -1.88
N LEU A 162 -13.21 -0.84 -2.15
CA LEU A 162 -12.68 -0.82 -3.51
C LEU A 162 -12.35 -2.24 -3.93
N THR A 163 -12.81 -2.68 -5.09
CA THR A 163 -12.61 -4.05 -5.57
C THR A 163 -11.82 -4.10 -6.87
N CYS A 164 -11.01 -5.13 -7.05
CA CYS A 164 -10.36 -5.42 -8.33
C CYS A 164 -10.10 -6.92 -8.50
N HIS A 165 -9.98 -7.37 -9.76
CA HIS A 165 -9.56 -8.73 -10.05
C HIS A 165 -8.08 -8.91 -9.77
N LYS A 166 -7.71 -10.08 -9.23
CA LYS A 166 -6.33 -10.44 -8.96
C LYS A 166 -5.60 -10.74 -10.26
N ALA A 167 -4.53 -10.00 -10.52
CA ALA A 167 -3.71 -10.15 -11.73
C ALA A 167 -2.26 -10.63 -11.43
N LEU A 168 -1.80 -10.59 -10.16
CA LEU A 168 -0.43 -10.96 -9.79
C LEU A 168 -0.37 -12.17 -8.88
N HIS A 169 0.57 -13.08 -9.17
CA HIS A 169 0.95 -14.17 -8.27
C HIS A 169 1.83 -13.65 -7.12
N VAL A 170 1.23 -13.38 -5.97
CA VAL A 170 1.91 -12.78 -4.80
C VAL A 170 2.50 -13.84 -3.87
N SER A 171 1.91 -15.04 -3.81
CA SER A 171 2.31 -16.10 -2.90
C SER A 171 2.26 -17.46 -3.60
N PRO A 172 3.30 -18.32 -3.43
CA PRO A 172 3.30 -19.66 -4.01
C PRO A 172 2.20 -20.59 -3.48
N PHE A 173 1.43 -20.13 -2.52
CA PHE A 173 0.31 -20.86 -1.91
C PHE A 173 -1.07 -20.36 -2.37
N CYS A 174 -1.15 -19.48 -3.37
CA CYS A 174 -2.41 -18.92 -3.89
C CYS A 174 -2.42 -18.89 -5.42
N VAL A 175 -3.57 -19.20 -6.03
CA VAL A 175 -3.76 -19.06 -7.49
C VAL A 175 -3.93 -17.60 -7.92
N VAL A 176 -3.76 -17.31 -9.23
CA VAL A 176 -3.96 -15.98 -9.83
C VAL A 176 -5.44 -15.75 -10.21
N GLU A 177 -6.36 -16.37 -9.51
CA GLU A 177 -7.80 -16.19 -9.69
C GLU A 177 -8.42 -15.51 -8.49
N GLY A 178 -9.58 -14.87 -8.68
CA GLY A 178 -10.30 -14.22 -7.61
C GLY A 178 -10.17 -12.70 -7.58
N SER A 179 -10.57 -12.09 -6.47
CA SER A 179 -10.65 -10.65 -6.32
C SER A 179 -10.01 -10.17 -5.02
N TYR A 180 -9.60 -8.91 -5.05
CA TYR A 180 -9.22 -8.17 -3.85
C TYR A 180 -10.29 -7.15 -3.49
N ALA A 181 -10.54 -7.00 -2.18
CA ALA A 181 -11.30 -5.91 -1.61
C ALA A 181 -10.39 -5.06 -0.71
N PHE A 182 -10.29 -3.78 -1.01
CA PHE A 182 -9.49 -2.81 -0.26
C PHE A 182 -10.39 -1.92 0.58
N ARG A 183 -9.97 -1.65 1.80
CA ARG A 183 -10.61 -0.69 2.71
C ARG A 183 -9.54 0.23 3.26
N LEU A 184 -9.77 1.53 3.16
CA LEU A 184 -8.83 2.54 3.64
C LEU A 184 -9.56 3.43 4.62
N ARG A 185 -8.95 3.66 5.78
CA ARG A 185 -9.51 4.53 6.81
C ARG A 185 -8.40 5.38 7.39
N ASP A 186 -8.56 6.68 7.26
CA ASP A 186 -7.72 7.66 7.92
C ASP A 186 -8.58 8.44 8.90
N THR A 187 -8.22 8.41 10.16
CA THR A 187 -8.88 9.16 11.22
C THR A 187 -7.80 9.95 11.94
N GLY A 188 -7.94 11.28 12.00
CA GLY A 188 -7.15 12.30 12.74
C GLY A 188 -5.85 11.96 13.49
N GLY A 189 -5.18 10.89 13.22
CA GLY A 189 -3.97 10.45 13.91
C GLY A 189 -3.66 8.97 13.68
N THR A 190 -4.54 8.24 13.00
CA THR A 190 -4.31 6.84 12.63
C THR A 190 -4.62 6.60 11.17
N SER A 191 -3.89 5.66 10.58
CA SER A 191 -4.10 5.17 9.21
C SER A 191 -4.30 3.67 9.24
N PHE A 192 -5.25 3.20 8.42
CA PHE A 192 -5.55 1.79 8.25
C PHE A 192 -5.75 1.49 6.76
N ALA A 193 -5.11 0.40 6.29
CA ALA A 193 -5.38 -0.20 4.99
C ALA A 193 -5.57 -1.71 5.15
N GLY A 194 -6.73 -2.21 4.74
CA GLY A 194 -7.07 -3.63 4.73
C GLY A 194 -7.16 -4.15 3.30
N ILE A 195 -6.68 -5.37 3.08
CA ILE A 195 -6.75 -6.10 1.80
C ILE A 195 -7.30 -7.49 2.11
N ASP A 196 -8.48 -7.77 1.62
CA ASP A 196 -9.09 -9.08 1.69
C ASP A 196 -8.99 -9.76 0.32
N TYR A 197 -8.53 -11.00 0.28
CA TYR A 197 -8.46 -11.81 -0.94
C TYR A 197 -9.56 -12.86 -0.91
N TYR A 198 -10.32 -12.91 -2.00
CA TYR A 198 -11.43 -13.84 -2.23
C TYR A 198 -11.11 -14.74 -3.44
N ASP A 199 -11.42 -16.02 -3.30
CA ASP A 199 -11.54 -16.97 -4.42
C ASP A 199 -13.03 -17.28 -4.70
N ALA A 200 -13.31 -18.22 -5.61
CA ALA A 200 -14.67 -18.64 -5.96
C ALA A 200 -15.47 -19.19 -4.75
N THR A 201 -14.81 -19.60 -3.67
CA THR A 201 -15.44 -20.17 -2.46
C THR A 201 -15.51 -19.17 -1.30
N GLY A 202 -15.08 -17.90 -1.50
CA GLY A 202 -15.19 -16.80 -0.54
C GLY A 202 -13.82 -16.33 0.01
N LEU A 203 -13.82 -15.74 1.20
CA LEU A 203 -12.63 -15.13 1.80
C LEU A 203 -11.54 -16.16 2.14
N VAL A 204 -10.33 -15.95 1.61
CA VAL A 204 -9.15 -16.82 1.79
C VAL A 204 -8.13 -16.19 2.73
N ILE A 205 -7.78 -14.93 2.48
CA ILE A 205 -6.74 -14.21 3.24
C ILE A 205 -7.26 -12.81 3.57
N ARG A 206 -7.03 -12.40 4.81
CA ARG A 206 -7.19 -11.03 5.27
C ARG A 206 -5.83 -10.48 5.65
N THR A 207 -5.47 -9.34 5.10
CA THR A 207 -4.25 -8.61 5.44
C THR A 207 -4.62 -7.19 5.84
N ALA A 208 -3.97 -6.67 6.86
CA ALA A 208 -4.16 -5.28 7.24
C ALA A 208 -2.83 -4.66 7.71
N ILE A 209 -2.67 -3.39 7.42
CA ILE A 209 -1.66 -2.54 8.01
C ILE A 209 -2.35 -1.36 8.67
N GLY A 210 -2.02 -1.09 9.91
CA GLY A 210 -2.57 0.06 10.64
C GLY A 210 -1.52 0.65 11.55
N GLY A 211 -1.54 1.97 11.70
CA GLY A 211 -0.57 2.66 12.52
C GLY A 211 -0.98 4.06 12.91
N ARG A 212 -0.35 4.56 13.97
CA ARG A 212 -0.49 5.94 14.45
C ARG A 212 0.44 6.84 13.66
N CYS A 213 -0.06 7.96 13.19
CA CYS A 213 0.70 9.00 12.51
C CYS A 213 1.48 9.83 13.55
N LEU A 214 2.77 9.99 13.30
CA LEU A 214 3.67 10.85 14.06
C LEU A 214 4.30 11.87 13.13
N PRO A 215 4.65 13.07 13.61
CA PRO A 215 5.40 14.04 12.82
C PRO A 215 6.70 13.43 12.28
N PHE A 216 7.00 13.72 11.01
CA PHE A 216 8.25 13.31 10.38
C PHE A 216 9.39 14.17 10.93
N SER A 217 10.00 13.72 12.01
CA SER A 217 11.10 14.39 12.69
C SER A 217 12.27 13.44 12.89
N ARG A 218 13.49 14.03 13.06
CA ARG A 218 14.70 13.25 13.35
C ARG A 218 14.50 12.32 14.55
N ALA A 219 13.92 12.82 15.63
CA ALA A 219 13.74 12.06 16.86
C ALA A 219 12.81 10.86 16.65
N ASN A 220 11.68 11.07 15.97
CA ASN A 220 10.72 10.00 15.71
C ASN A 220 11.27 8.96 14.72
N VAL A 221 11.93 9.40 13.65
CA VAL A 221 12.47 8.52 12.61
C VAL A 221 13.64 7.70 13.13
N LEU A 222 14.63 8.33 13.79
CA LEU A 222 15.75 7.60 14.39
C LEU A 222 15.30 6.74 15.58
N GLY A 223 14.32 7.21 16.35
CA GLY A 223 13.70 6.41 17.41
C GLY A 223 12.99 5.16 16.90
N ALA A 224 12.29 5.24 15.75
CA ALA A 224 11.69 4.08 15.10
C ALA A 224 12.76 3.09 14.59
N LEU A 225 13.82 3.63 13.95
CA LEU A 225 14.95 2.83 13.49
C LEU A 225 15.65 2.12 14.65
N ALA A 226 15.91 2.83 15.77
CA ALA A 226 16.55 2.25 16.94
C ALA A 226 15.71 1.13 17.60
N ARG A 227 14.37 1.26 17.59
CA ARG A 227 13.48 0.21 18.10
C ARG A 227 13.34 -0.98 17.16
N GLN A 228 13.56 -0.78 15.87
CA GLN A 228 13.39 -1.82 14.84
C GLN A 228 14.52 -1.75 13.79
N PRO A 229 15.81 -1.86 14.21
CA PRO A 229 16.94 -1.67 13.31
C PRO A 229 16.99 -2.73 12.20
N TRP A 230 16.44 -3.90 12.48
CA TRP A 230 16.38 -5.04 11.59
C TRP A 230 15.00 -5.21 10.94
N LEU A 231 14.19 -4.15 10.85
CA LEU A 231 12.81 -4.22 10.34
C LEU A 231 12.75 -5.03 9.05
N THR A 232 13.51 -4.64 8.05
CA THR A 232 13.48 -5.26 6.72
C THR A 232 13.97 -6.71 6.74
N VAL A 233 15.07 -6.97 7.44
CA VAL A 233 15.62 -8.32 7.57
C VAL A 233 14.69 -9.21 8.38
N SER A 234 14.11 -8.70 9.47
CA SER A 234 13.18 -9.47 10.30
C SER A 234 11.88 -9.79 9.58
N VAL A 235 11.39 -8.90 8.73
CA VAL A 235 10.21 -9.18 7.89
C VAL A 235 10.52 -10.28 6.88
N MET A 236 11.68 -10.22 6.20
CA MET A 236 12.10 -11.28 5.29
C MET A 236 12.28 -12.63 6.00
N ALA A 237 12.97 -12.67 7.14
CA ALA A 237 13.12 -13.89 7.94
C ALA A 237 11.76 -14.45 8.37
N ARG A 238 10.81 -13.59 8.77
CA ARG A 238 9.46 -14.01 9.14
C ARG A 238 8.67 -14.55 7.97
N ILE A 239 8.77 -13.95 6.77
CA ILE A 239 8.11 -14.46 5.57
C ILE A 239 8.59 -15.89 5.26
N HIS A 240 9.90 -16.12 5.26
CA HIS A 240 10.46 -17.46 5.04
C HIS A 240 10.06 -18.45 6.14
N TRP A 241 10.07 -18.02 7.40
CA TRP A 241 9.60 -18.82 8.52
C TRP A 241 8.12 -19.21 8.40
N GLN A 242 7.27 -18.25 8.02
CA GLN A 242 5.85 -18.52 7.80
C GLN A 242 5.61 -19.42 6.59
N ALA A 243 6.39 -19.26 5.50
CA ALA A 243 6.34 -20.16 4.37
C ALA A 243 6.70 -21.60 4.77
N LEU A 244 7.76 -21.77 5.58
CA LEU A 244 8.12 -23.07 6.15
C LEU A 244 7.01 -23.66 7.01
N ARG A 245 6.39 -22.85 7.87
CA ARG A 245 5.26 -23.31 8.71
C ARG A 245 4.04 -23.73 7.89
N LEU A 246 3.74 -23.04 6.79
CA LEU A 246 2.67 -23.41 5.86
C LEU A 246 2.99 -24.70 5.14
N TRP A 247 4.24 -24.89 4.73
CA TRP A 247 4.72 -26.12 4.12
C TRP A 247 4.60 -27.30 5.09
N LEU A 248 5.03 -27.14 6.35
CA LEU A 248 4.87 -28.14 7.41
C LEU A 248 3.41 -28.46 7.74
N LYS A 249 2.48 -27.54 7.45
CA LYS A 249 1.03 -27.76 7.56
C LYS A 249 0.40 -28.38 6.32
N ASN A 250 1.21 -28.93 5.40
CA ASN A 250 0.78 -29.52 4.14
C ASN A 250 -0.10 -28.62 3.27
N VAL A 251 0.08 -27.29 3.35
CA VAL A 251 -0.56 -26.36 2.42
C VAL A 251 0.11 -26.56 1.05
N PRO A 252 -0.64 -26.89 -0.03
CA PRO A 252 -0.05 -27.20 -1.32
C PRO A 252 0.79 -26.04 -1.85
N PHE A 253 2.06 -26.34 -2.13
CA PHE A 253 2.98 -25.41 -2.78
C PHE A 253 2.76 -25.48 -4.31
N ARG A 254 2.22 -24.41 -4.89
CA ARG A 254 1.85 -24.34 -6.31
C ARG A 254 2.96 -23.81 -7.23
N GLY A 255 4.20 -23.69 -6.71
CA GLY A 255 5.35 -23.30 -7.50
C GLY A 255 5.30 -21.88 -8.06
N LYS A 256 6.25 -21.60 -8.94
CA LYS A 256 6.34 -20.40 -9.74
C LYS A 256 5.63 -20.69 -11.05
N ASP A 257 4.29 -20.49 -11.13
CA ASP A 257 3.66 -20.35 -12.42
C ASP A 257 4.22 -19.09 -13.08
N PRO A 258 4.85 -19.19 -14.26
CA PRO A 258 5.20 -18.01 -15.03
C PRO A 258 3.90 -17.43 -15.58
N GLY A 259 3.15 -16.72 -14.70
CA GLY A 259 2.06 -15.87 -15.20
C GLY A 259 2.62 -14.89 -16.22
N PRO A 260 1.83 -14.42 -17.18
CA PRO A 260 2.28 -13.44 -18.17
C PRO A 260 2.75 -12.18 -17.44
N GLY A 261 4.09 -11.98 -17.32
CA GLY A 261 4.65 -10.81 -16.67
C GLY A 261 5.90 -10.98 -15.83
N ALA A 262 6.76 -11.97 -16.10
CA ALA A 262 8.17 -11.93 -15.66
C ALA A 262 8.96 -10.98 -16.58
N GLY A 263 8.54 -9.71 -16.63
CA GLY A 263 9.11 -8.65 -17.44
C GLY A 263 9.15 -7.34 -16.65
N PRO A 264 9.54 -6.22 -17.27
CA PRO A 264 9.51 -4.88 -16.71
C PRO A 264 8.14 -4.58 -16.08
N PRO A 265 7.99 -3.55 -15.22
CA PRO A 265 6.82 -3.34 -14.36
C PRO A 265 5.51 -3.60 -15.11
N GLY A 266 4.74 -4.58 -14.59
CA GLY A 266 3.52 -5.06 -15.24
C GLY A 266 2.48 -3.95 -15.49
N PRO A 267 1.50 -4.15 -16.36
CA PRO A 267 0.52 -3.14 -16.73
C PRO A 267 -0.27 -2.67 -15.50
N THR A 268 -0.73 -1.44 -15.56
CA THR A 268 -1.68 -0.91 -14.58
C THR A 268 -3.07 -1.44 -14.91
N SER A 269 -3.73 -2.12 -13.96
CA SER A 269 -5.13 -2.48 -14.10
C SER A 269 -6.01 -1.28 -13.80
N PHE A 270 -6.79 -0.85 -14.77
CA PHE A 270 -7.77 0.22 -14.61
C PHE A 270 -9.08 -0.35 -14.03
N PRO A 271 -9.86 0.47 -13.31
CA PRO A 271 -11.20 0.08 -12.85
C PRO A 271 -12.07 -0.29 -14.06
N ASN A 272 -12.68 -1.47 -14.02
CA ASN A 272 -13.61 -1.89 -15.07
C ASN A 272 -15.02 -1.31 -14.74
N PRO A 273 -15.55 -0.40 -15.55
CA PRO A 273 -16.87 0.19 -15.30
C PRO A 273 -18.03 -0.82 -15.39
N SER A 274 -17.83 -1.99 -16.00
CA SER A 274 -18.88 -2.97 -16.24
C SER A 274 -19.02 -4.01 -15.11
N ALA A 275 -18.12 -4.10 -14.16
CA ALA A 275 -18.13 -5.16 -13.14
C ALA A 275 -19.15 -4.96 -12.01
N ASN A 276 -19.81 -3.81 -11.94
CA ASN A 276 -20.70 -3.47 -10.82
C ASN A 276 -22.20 -3.64 -11.11
N LEU A 277 -22.60 -3.99 -12.33
CA LEU A 277 -24.03 -4.14 -12.67
C LEU A 277 -24.60 -5.52 -12.32
N SER A 278 -23.76 -6.53 -12.09
CA SER A 278 -24.21 -7.89 -11.82
C SER A 278 -24.42 -8.25 -10.33
N GLN A 279 -23.96 -7.40 -9.39
CA GLN A 279 -24.14 -7.69 -7.96
C GLN A 279 -25.33 -6.99 -7.29
N SER A 280 -26.02 -6.10 -7.99
CA SER A 280 -27.20 -5.41 -7.46
C SER A 280 -28.53 -6.15 -7.73
N GLU A 281 -28.54 -7.19 -8.57
CA GLU A 281 -29.75 -7.94 -8.90
C GLU A 281 -29.96 -9.23 -8.08
N GLU A 282 -28.92 -9.75 -7.40
CA GLU A 282 -29.03 -10.99 -6.63
C GLU A 282 -29.40 -10.80 -5.15
N ASN A 283 -29.63 -9.58 -4.68
CA ASN A 283 -30.00 -9.31 -3.29
C ASN A 283 -31.32 -8.51 -3.18
N LYS A 284 -32.39 -9.02 -3.78
CA LYS A 284 -33.76 -8.62 -3.41
C LYS A 284 -34.47 -9.84 -2.82
N PRO A 285 -35.14 -9.65 -1.66
CA PRO A 285 -35.82 -10.71 -0.92
C PRO A 285 -37.02 -11.28 -1.69
#